data_d9df20c10d57912d08cf5e5a8c76b3cf
#
_entry.id   d9df20c10d57912d08cf5e5a8c76b3cf
#
_cell.length_a   1.000
_cell.length_b   1.000
_cell.length_c   1.000
_cell.angle_alpha   90.00
_cell.angle_beta   90.00
_cell.angle_gamma   90.00
#
_symmetry.space_group_name_H-M   'P 1'
#
loop_
_entity.id
_entity.type
_entity.pdbx_description
1 polymer ?
#
loop_
_entity_poly.entity_id
_entity_poly.type
_entity_poly.pdbx_seq_one_letter_code
_entity_poly.pdbx_strand_id
1 'polypeptide(L)'
;MKHMTLTLAAALAIAIAANAAPKKKHTPAYEDLSEQISDALNSYDIKQAQELMDRWEAAAKRARRDLPTSTDELRGRIVMMDNMLQRVEDITIIDSVTMPRSRLAEAFPLPANAGRLGSRQMLPPNIRTNDNTIVYTANDGREVFWNAPDSTGRSTLYHAGILDDETLESPTKVFPSAQYATACPFMLTDGSTLYFAAQDPETSIGGYDIYMTRRDDSTGDFLEPVNVGMPYNSPYNDILMAIDTDNGIGWWATDRNSLDSDSITVYTYLTNATRRNLNPERNDLADRAFVTDIAVTQDTGTDAAAIREQVNARAAAQTSDTKDTRTTDTLPYPFSIEGRAVYYRLSDFRSTEARELMSQYLQQYNLDQAYRRQLERLRIRYANGDHIVAAEIRALENSVAKAAPTLRRLRNAVIRAELH
;
A
#
# COMPACT_ATOMS: atom_id res chain seq x y z
N MET A 1 -54.52 4.79 -76.49
CA MET A 1 -55.00 3.47 -76.85
C MET A 1 -54.88 2.53 -75.67
N LYS A 2 -56.03 2.00 -75.33
CA LYS A 2 -56.31 0.71 -74.71
C LYS A 2 -56.06 0.58 -73.13
N HIS A 3 -57.19 0.65 -72.49
CA HIS A 3 -57.98 -0.31 -71.69
C HIS A 3 -57.37 -0.59 -70.30
N MET A 4 -57.82 -0.03 -69.27
CA MET A 4 -58.99 -0.18 -68.36
C MET A 4 -59.55 -1.61 -68.27
N THR A 5 -59.28 -2.26 -67.13
CA THR A 5 -60.15 -3.30 -66.63
C THR A 5 -60.17 -3.19 -65.06
N LEU A 6 -61.35 -2.88 -64.58
CA LEU A 6 -61.81 -2.87 -63.23
C LEU A 6 -62.14 -4.29 -62.77
N THR A 7 -61.66 -4.77 -61.67
CA THR A 7 -62.20 -5.98 -61.04
C THR A 7 -62.50 -5.73 -59.60
N LEU A 8 -63.77 -5.74 -59.32
CA LEU A 8 -64.45 -5.66 -58.03
C LEU A 8 -64.23 -6.99 -57.30
N ALA A 9 -63.71 -7.00 -56.10
CA ALA A 9 -63.73 -8.18 -55.23
C ALA A 9 -64.38 -7.81 -53.88
N ALA A 10 -65.49 -8.47 -53.66
CA ALA A 10 -66.33 -8.31 -52.46
C ALA A 10 -65.60 -8.82 -51.21
N ALA A 11 -65.59 -7.99 -50.18
CA ALA A 11 -65.10 -8.37 -48.87
C ALA A 11 -66.18 -9.12 -48.07
N LEU A 12 -65.92 -10.39 -47.79
CA LEU A 12 -66.73 -11.21 -46.89
C LEU A 12 -66.20 -11.00 -45.46
N ALA A 13 -66.94 -10.27 -44.59
CA ALA A 13 -66.60 -10.10 -43.18
C ALA A 13 -66.96 -11.36 -42.40
N ILE A 14 -65.98 -12.15 -42.05
CA ILE A 14 -66.16 -13.23 -41.04
C ILE A 14 -65.75 -12.66 -39.69
N ALA A 15 -66.73 -12.45 -38.83
CA ALA A 15 -66.54 -12.12 -37.43
C ALA A 15 -66.02 -13.36 -36.68
N ILE A 16 -64.73 -13.43 -36.47
CA ILE A 16 -64.13 -14.40 -35.54
C ILE A 16 -64.19 -13.76 -34.16
N ALA A 17 -65.08 -14.29 -33.28
CA ALA A 17 -65.01 -13.98 -31.87
C ALA A 17 -63.70 -14.49 -31.29
N ALA A 18 -62.72 -13.58 -31.11
CA ALA A 18 -61.50 -13.87 -30.43
C ALA A 18 -61.82 -14.05 -28.94
N ASN A 19 -61.86 -15.28 -28.46
CA ASN A 19 -61.73 -15.61 -27.07
C ASN A 19 -60.39 -15.01 -26.57
N ALA A 20 -60.45 -13.87 -25.92
CA ALA A 20 -59.31 -13.30 -25.25
C ALA A 20 -58.94 -14.21 -24.06
N ALA A 21 -57.95 -15.09 -24.29
CA ALA A 21 -57.27 -15.77 -23.18
C ALA A 21 -56.82 -14.73 -22.17
N PRO A 22 -56.95 -14.96 -20.86
CA PRO A 22 -56.51 -14.01 -19.86
C PRO A 22 -55.01 -13.79 -20.10
N LYS A 23 -54.64 -12.53 -20.34
CA LYS A 23 -53.21 -12.12 -20.38
C LYS A 23 -52.61 -12.59 -19.07
N LYS A 24 -51.75 -13.63 -19.13
CA LYS A 24 -50.90 -13.98 -17.99
C LYS A 24 -50.18 -12.69 -17.63
N LYS A 25 -50.45 -12.15 -16.45
CA LYS A 25 -49.66 -11.09 -15.85
C LYS A 25 -48.24 -11.62 -15.85
N HIS A 26 -47.39 -11.05 -16.69
CA HIS A 26 -45.94 -11.29 -16.63
C HIS A 26 -45.56 -10.78 -15.23
N THR A 27 -45.39 -11.69 -14.29
CA THR A 27 -44.64 -11.38 -13.07
C THR A 27 -43.24 -11.03 -13.55
N PRO A 28 -42.76 -9.81 -13.29
CA PRO A 28 -41.38 -9.50 -13.67
C PRO A 28 -40.48 -10.61 -13.12
N ALA A 29 -39.61 -11.15 -13.96
CA ALA A 29 -38.65 -12.12 -13.48
C ALA A 29 -37.89 -11.48 -12.30
N TYR A 30 -37.71 -12.23 -11.22
CA TYR A 30 -36.89 -11.80 -10.11
C TYR A 30 -35.48 -11.54 -10.67
N GLU A 31 -35.08 -10.29 -10.66
CA GLU A 31 -33.80 -9.82 -11.18
C GLU A 31 -32.83 -9.73 -10.00
N ASP A 32 -31.64 -10.30 -10.15
CA ASP A 32 -30.51 -10.10 -9.24
C ASP A 32 -29.90 -8.73 -9.53
N LEU A 33 -29.90 -7.84 -8.54
CA LEU A 33 -29.38 -6.48 -8.67
C LEU A 33 -28.02 -6.30 -8.01
N SER A 34 -27.39 -7.38 -7.55
CA SER A 34 -26.10 -7.31 -6.82
C SER A 34 -25.00 -6.64 -7.62
N GLU A 35 -24.90 -6.94 -8.92
CA GLU A 35 -23.91 -6.32 -9.82
C GLU A 35 -24.17 -4.82 -9.98
N GLN A 36 -25.42 -4.41 -10.24
CA GLN A 36 -25.79 -3.00 -10.39
C GLN A 36 -25.56 -2.20 -9.10
N ILE A 37 -25.80 -2.80 -7.94
CA ILE A 37 -25.50 -2.18 -6.64
C ILE A 37 -23.99 -2.02 -6.46
N SER A 38 -23.22 -3.04 -6.81
CA SER A 38 -21.74 -2.99 -6.76
C SER A 38 -21.19 -1.92 -7.69
N ASP A 39 -21.72 -1.79 -8.90
CA ASP A 39 -21.32 -0.77 -9.87
C ASP A 39 -21.64 0.65 -9.35
N ALA A 40 -22.80 0.85 -8.75
CA ALA A 40 -23.18 2.11 -8.13
C ALA A 40 -22.23 2.47 -6.97
N LEU A 41 -21.87 1.50 -6.11
CA LEU A 41 -20.90 1.69 -5.05
C LEU A 41 -19.51 2.04 -5.59
N ASN A 42 -19.07 1.34 -6.63
CA ASN A 42 -17.78 1.59 -7.28
C ASN A 42 -17.72 2.99 -7.94
N SER A 43 -18.90 3.53 -8.29
CA SER A 43 -19.05 4.89 -8.84
C SER A 43 -19.36 5.95 -7.77
N TYR A 44 -19.34 5.59 -6.48
CA TYR A 44 -19.70 6.47 -5.36
C TYR A 44 -21.14 7.05 -5.41
N ASP A 45 -22.03 6.43 -6.22
CA ASP A 45 -23.45 6.76 -6.24
C ASP A 45 -24.22 5.95 -5.17
N ILE A 46 -24.02 6.37 -3.92
CA ILE A 46 -24.63 5.71 -2.75
C ILE A 46 -26.15 5.76 -2.82
N LYS A 47 -26.68 6.86 -3.34
CA LYS A 47 -28.13 7.02 -3.50
C LYS A 47 -28.69 5.98 -4.48
N GLN A 48 -28.06 5.80 -5.64
CA GLN A 48 -28.45 4.78 -6.59
C GLN A 48 -28.29 3.36 -6.00
N ALA A 49 -27.21 3.09 -5.28
CA ALA A 49 -26.99 1.81 -4.62
C ALA A 49 -28.13 1.51 -3.62
N GLN A 50 -28.54 2.48 -2.81
CA GLN A 50 -29.64 2.35 -1.85
C GLN A 50 -30.96 2.12 -2.55
N GLU A 51 -31.29 2.90 -3.60
CA GLU A 51 -32.52 2.73 -4.38
C GLU A 51 -32.62 1.35 -5.05
N LEU A 52 -31.49 0.83 -5.56
CA LEU A 52 -31.39 -0.51 -6.12
C LEU A 52 -31.59 -1.59 -5.06
N MET A 53 -31.01 -1.42 -3.88
CA MET A 53 -31.18 -2.33 -2.74
C MET A 53 -32.63 -2.39 -2.31
N ASP A 54 -33.27 -1.25 -2.09
CA ASP A 54 -34.71 -1.17 -1.70
C ASP A 54 -35.62 -1.82 -2.75
N ARG A 55 -35.31 -1.62 -4.05
CA ARG A 55 -36.04 -2.24 -5.17
C ARG A 55 -35.89 -3.77 -5.15
N TRP A 56 -34.67 -4.26 -4.90
CA TRP A 56 -34.38 -5.69 -4.83
C TRP A 56 -35.09 -6.38 -3.67
N GLU A 57 -35.05 -5.79 -2.48
CA GLU A 57 -35.76 -6.26 -1.30
C GLU A 57 -37.27 -6.30 -1.51
N ALA A 58 -37.84 -5.23 -2.07
CA ALA A 58 -39.27 -5.19 -2.38
C ALA A 58 -39.67 -6.24 -3.42
N ALA A 59 -38.81 -6.53 -4.41
CA ALA A 59 -39.04 -7.56 -5.41
C ALA A 59 -38.99 -8.97 -4.79
N ALA A 60 -38.02 -9.25 -3.95
CA ALA A 60 -37.87 -10.52 -3.22
C ALA A 60 -39.10 -10.79 -2.33
N LYS A 61 -39.51 -9.79 -1.57
CA LYS A 61 -40.69 -9.86 -0.71
C LYS A 61 -41.98 -10.17 -1.52
N ARG A 62 -42.18 -9.53 -2.68
CA ARG A 62 -43.32 -9.80 -3.56
C ARG A 62 -43.28 -11.20 -4.15
N ALA A 63 -42.09 -11.67 -4.51
CA ALA A 63 -41.86 -13.00 -5.07
C ALA A 63 -41.84 -14.10 -4.00
N ARG A 64 -41.88 -13.77 -2.71
CA ARG A 64 -41.74 -14.66 -1.55
C ARG A 64 -40.43 -15.48 -1.66
N ARG A 65 -39.36 -14.83 -2.00
CA ARG A 65 -38.00 -15.40 -2.09
C ARG A 65 -37.13 -14.76 -1.03
N ASP A 66 -36.23 -15.54 -0.49
CA ASP A 66 -35.16 -15.03 0.35
C ASP A 66 -34.07 -14.39 -0.53
N LEU A 67 -33.47 -13.33 -0.04
CA LEU A 67 -32.29 -12.71 -0.66
C LEU A 67 -31.04 -13.57 -0.38
N PRO A 68 -30.04 -13.55 -1.28
CA PRO A 68 -28.76 -14.16 -1.00
C PRO A 68 -28.10 -13.56 0.24
N THR A 69 -27.27 -14.33 0.95
CA THR A 69 -26.50 -13.85 2.12
C THR A 69 -25.55 -12.69 1.77
N SER A 70 -25.05 -12.62 0.52
CA SER A 70 -24.28 -11.50 0.00
C SER A 70 -25.02 -10.15 0.04
N THR A 71 -26.34 -10.14 0.21
CA THR A 71 -27.12 -8.91 0.35
C THR A 71 -26.79 -8.18 1.65
N ASP A 72 -26.48 -8.90 2.73
CA ASP A 72 -26.11 -8.30 4.01
C ASP A 72 -24.73 -7.62 3.90
N GLU A 73 -23.80 -8.19 3.15
CA GLU A 73 -22.49 -7.58 2.85
C GLU A 73 -22.66 -6.30 2.03
N LEU A 74 -23.48 -6.33 0.97
CA LEU A 74 -23.77 -5.13 0.15
C LEU A 74 -24.43 -4.03 0.98
N ARG A 75 -25.36 -4.39 1.85
CA ARG A 75 -26.02 -3.44 2.76
C ARG A 75 -25.01 -2.82 3.73
N GLY A 76 -24.13 -3.64 4.29
CA GLY A 76 -23.03 -3.18 5.13
C GLY A 76 -22.10 -2.20 4.39
N ARG A 77 -21.73 -2.52 3.14
CA ARG A 77 -20.91 -1.63 2.30
C ARG A 77 -21.60 -0.30 1.98
N ILE A 78 -22.91 -0.29 1.68
CA ILE A 78 -23.67 0.95 1.45
C ILE A 78 -23.57 1.85 2.68
N VAL A 79 -23.87 1.33 3.88
CA VAL A 79 -23.83 2.10 5.13
C VAL A 79 -22.41 2.61 5.42
N MET A 80 -21.40 1.77 5.21
CA MET A 80 -20.00 2.12 5.47
C MET A 80 -19.54 3.22 4.53
N MET A 81 -19.80 3.10 3.23
CA MET A 81 -19.41 4.10 2.25
C MET A 81 -20.13 5.43 2.48
N ASP A 82 -21.42 5.42 2.85
CA ASP A 82 -22.13 6.64 3.21
C ASP A 82 -21.48 7.33 4.41
N ASN A 83 -21.19 6.57 5.47
CA ASN A 83 -20.49 7.09 6.64
C ASN A 83 -19.10 7.66 6.31
N MET A 84 -18.35 7.05 5.38
CA MET A 84 -17.05 7.55 4.96
C MET A 84 -17.17 8.81 4.11
N LEU A 85 -18.17 8.89 3.21
CA LEU A 85 -18.44 10.09 2.43
C LEU A 85 -18.78 11.30 3.31
N GLN A 86 -19.46 11.09 4.45
CA GLN A 86 -19.73 12.17 5.42
C GLN A 86 -18.44 12.70 6.09
N ARG A 87 -17.30 12.04 5.90
CA ARG A 87 -16.04 12.32 6.60
C ARG A 87 -14.82 12.38 5.66
N VAL A 88 -15.05 12.66 4.38
CA VAL A 88 -13.95 12.81 3.41
C VAL A 88 -12.98 13.86 3.89
N GLU A 89 -11.70 13.50 3.99
CA GLU A 89 -10.66 14.43 4.41
C GLU A 89 -10.36 15.44 3.31
N ASP A 90 -10.23 16.70 3.69
CA ASP A 90 -9.84 17.79 2.78
C ASP A 90 -8.33 17.77 2.59
N ILE A 91 -7.88 17.22 1.48
CA ILE A 91 -6.46 17.12 1.12
C ILE A 91 -6.19 17.82 -0.20
N THR A 92 -4.95 18.22 -0.40
CA THR A 92 -4.47 18.77 -1.69
C THR A 92 -3.47 17.79 -2.30
N ILE A 93 -3.82 17.17 -3.42
CA ILE A 93 -2.94 16.30 -4.18
C ILE A 93 -2.12 17.17 -5.14
N ILE A 94 -0.80 16.99 -5.11
CA ILE A 94 0.14 17.80 -5.89
C ILE A 94 0.74 17.05 -7.08
N ASP A 95 0.76 15.72 -7.03
CA ASP A 95 1.29 14.87 -8.11
C ASP A 95 0.70 13.45 -8.06
N SER A 96 0.81 12.75 -9.19
CA SER A 96 0.53 11.32 -9.27
C SER A 96 1.46 10.65 -10.27
N VAL A 97 1.86 9.42 -9.96
CA VAL A 97 2.69 8.61 -10.85
C VAL A 97 2.16 7.18 -10.89
N THR A 98 1.98 6.64 -12.10
CA THR A 98 1.61 5.24 -12.30
C THR A 98 2.84 4.45 -12.68
N MET A 99 3.02 3.28 -12.05
CA MET A 99 4.19 2.43 -12.22
C MET A 99 3.87 0.96 -12.03
N PRO A 100 4.74 0.03 -12.44
CA PRO A 100 4.61 -1.38 -12.10
C PRO A 100 4.64 -1.61 -10.59
N ARG A 101 3.75 -2.49 -10.08
CA ARG A 101 3.69 -2.83 -8.64
C ARG A 101 5.02 -3.32 -8.07
N SER A 102 5.82 -4.01 -8.89
CA SER A 102 7.15 -4.51 -8.49
C SER A 102 8.13 -3.39 -8.08
N ARG A 103 7.85 -2.14 -8.49
CA ARG A 103 8.67 -0.96 -8.17
C ARG A 103 8.07 -0.08 -7.08
N LEU A 104 7.00 -0.51 -6.45
CA LEU A 104 6.27 0.31 -5.48
C LEU A 104 7.16 0.87 -4.35
N ALA A 105 8.07 0.04 -3.81
CA ALA A 105 8.98 0.50 -2.76
C ALA A 105 9.92 1.64 -3.17
N GLU A 106 10.14 1.82 -4.49
CA GLU A 106 11.00 2.90 -5.04
C GLU A 106 10.25 4.23 -5.19
N ALA A 107 8.92 4.22 -5.09
CA ALA A 107 8.05 5.38 -5.34
C ALA A 107 8.01 6.40 -4.21
N PHE A 108 8.55 6.04 -3.04
CA PHE A 108 8.42 6.82 -1.82
C PHE A 108 9.78 7.45 -1.48
N PRO A 109 10.01 8.74 -1.83
CA PRO A 109 11.26 9.45 -1.52
C PRO A 109 11.25 9.88 -0.05
N LEU A 110 11.33 8.91 0.85
CA LEU A 110 11.33 9.15 2.28
C LEU A 110 12.66 9.80 2.72
N PRO A 111 12.62 10.83 3.58
CA PRO A 111 13.81 11.35 4.21
C PRO A 111 14.41 10.30 5.15
N ALA A 112 15.72 10.41 5.40
CA ALA A 112 16.45 9.41 6.19
C ALA A 112 15.87 9.17 7.59
N ASN A 113 15.23 10.19 8.18
CA ASN A 113 14.58 10.12 9.48
C ASN A 113 13.19 9.48 9.47
N ALA A 114 12.59 9.22 8.29
CA ALA A 114 11.31 8.54 8.17
C ALA A 114 11.44 7.02 7.98
N GLY A 115 12.64 6.46 8.20
CA GLY A 115 12.90 5.04 7.97
C GLY A 115 13.12 4.70 6.50
N ARG A 116 13.02 3.41 6.17
CA ARG A 116 13.28 2.92 4.81
C ARG A 116 12.22 1.92 4.37
N LEU A 117 11.66 2.16 3.19
CA LEU A 117 10.89 1.19 2.45
C LEU A 117 11.80 0.44 1.46
N GLY A 118 11.52 -0.83 1.29
CA GLY A 118 12.22 -1.67 0.34
C GLY A 118 11.50 -3.00 0.10
N SER A 119 12.20 -3.90 -0.53
CA SER A 119 11.68 -5.21 -0.88
C SER A 119 12.26 -6.31 0.04
N ARG A 120 11.85 -7.55 -0.20
CA ARG A 120 12.35 -8.77 0.47
C ARG A 120 13.88 -8.82 0.64
N GLN A 121 14.65 -8.16 -0.23
CA GLN A 121 16.11 -8.13 -0.16
C GLN A 121 16.66 -7.48 1.12
N MET A 122 15.83 -6.73 1.85
CA MET A 122 16.19 -6.16 3.15
C MET A 122 16.09 -7.15 4.31
N LEU A 123 15.51 -8.33 4.07
CA LEU A 123 15.33 -9.37 5.09
C LEU A 123 16.38 -10.49 4.94
N PRO A 124 16.74 -11.17 6.04
CA PRO A 124 17.56 -12.37 6.00
C PRO A 124 16.96 -13.46 5.08
N PRO A 125 17.79 -14.28 4.40
CA PRO A 125 17.31 -15.27 3.44
C PRO A 125 16.39 -16.37 4.02
N ASN A 126 16.48 -16.62 5.32
CA ASN A 126 15.68 -17.59 6.04
C ASN A 126 14.25 -17.12 6.35
N ILE A 127 13.96 -15.83 6.18
CA ILE A 127 12.61 -15.27 6.33
C ILE A 127 11.82 -15.56 5.04
N ARG A 128 10.72 -16.30 5.17
CA ARG A 128 9.80 -16.55 4.04
C ARG A 128 8.89 -15.36 3.83
N THR A 129 8.82 -14.89 2.59
CA THR A 129 7.94 -13.78 2.17
C THR A 129 7.44 -14.05 0.76
N ASN A 130 6.51 -13.23 0.29
CA ASN A 130 6.12 -13.17 -1.12
C ASN A 130 7.06 -12.25 -1.90
N ASP A 131 7.12 -12.41 -3.23
CA ASP A 131 8.01 -11.62 -4.10
C ASP A 131 7.73 -10.11 -4.04
N ASN A 132 6.46 -9.72 -3.86
CA ASN A 132 6.01 -8.33 -3.78
C ASN A 132 5.90 -7.80 -2.34
N THR A 133 6.56 -8.45 -1.38
CA THR A 133 6.57 -7.99 0.01
C THR A 133 7.23 -6.62 0.13
N ILE A 134 6.52 -5.69 0.73
CA ILE A 134 7.09 -4.41 1.17
C ILE A 134 7.65 -4.60 2.58
N VAL A 135 8.90 -4.19 2.73
CA VAL A 135 9.63 -4.21 4.00
C VAL A 135 9.85 -2.77 4.43
N TYR A 136 9.55 -2.49 5.67
CA TYR A 136 9.83 -1.19 6.28
C TYR A 136 10.79 -1.37 7.46
N THR A 137 11.87 -0.61 7.46
CA THR A 137 12.78 -0.52 8.61
C THR A 137 12.57 0.83 9.28
N ALA A 138 12.34 0.82 10.60
CA ALA A 138 12.14 2.03 11.38
C ALA A 138 13.34 2.98 11.29
N ASN A 139 13.09 4.26 11.55
CA ASN A 139 14.11 5.33 11.42
C ASN A 139 15.30 5.15 12.34
N ASP A 140 15.11 4.54 13.52
CA ASP A 140 16.17 4.22 14.49
C ASP A 140 17.00 2.97 14.12
N GLY A 141 16.59 2.27 13.05
CA GLY A 141 17.22 1.03 12.59
C GLY A 141 17.09 -0.16 13.52
N ARG A 142 16.22 -0.08 14.54
CA ARG A 142 16.08 -1.11 15.57
C ARG A 142 14.95 -2.09 15.34
N GLU A 143 14.03 -1.76 14.47
CA GLU A 143 12.85 -2.57 14.21
C GLU A 143 12.57 -2.66 12.70
N VAL A 144 12.15 -3.84 12.26
CA VAL A 144 11.76 -4.09 10.87
C VAL A 144 10.37 -4.71 10.84
N PHE A 145 9.57 -4.27 9.88
CA PHE A 145 8.21 -4.75 9.61
C PHE A 145 8.12 -5.31 8.19
N TRP A 146 7.37 -6.38 8.01
CA TRP A 146 7.11 -6.97 6.70
C TRP A 146 5.85 -7.81 6.73
N ASN A 147 5.31 -8.15 5.57
CA ASN A 147 4.25 -9.13 5.46
C ASN A 147 4.75 -10.46 4.92
N ALA A 148 4.21 -11.54 5.45
CA ALA A 148 4.52 -12.90 5.05
C ALA A 148 3.27 -13.80 5.15
N PRO A 149 3.19 -14.92 4.40
CA PRO A 149 2.10 -15.86 4.57
C PRO A 149 2.19 -16.53 5.95
N ASP A 150 1.07 -16.58 6.65
CA ASP A 150 0.92 -17.37 7.87
C ASP A 150 0.71 -18.87 7.56
N SER A 151 0.42 -19.68 8.58
CA SER A 151 0.19 -21.13 8.43
C SER A 151 -1.02 -21.47 7.54
N THR A 152 -1.94 -20.52 7.32
CA THR A 152 -3.10 -20.67 6.43
C THR A 152 -2.85 -20.15 5.01
N GLY A 153 -1.68 -19.57 4.76
CA GLY A 153 -1.32 -18.92 3.51
C GLY A 153 -1.79 -17.46 3.40
N ARG A 154 -2.43 -16.91 4.44
CA ARG A 154 -2.90 -15.53 4.49
C ARG A 154 -1.75 -14.57 4.77
N SER A 155 -1.69 -13.45 4.02
CA SER A 155 -0.73 -12.38 4.27
C SER A 155 -0.92 -11.80 5.67
N THR A 156 0.13 -11.76 6.46
CA THR A 156 0.12 -11.31 7.86
C THR A 156 1.33 -10.42 8.11
N LEU A 157 1.14 -9.32 8.82
CA LEU A 157 2.24 -8.46 9.24
C LEU A 157 3.01 -9.06 10.39
N TYR A 158 4.33 -9.07 10.24
CA TYR A 158 5.31 -9.43 11.24
C TYR A 158 6.21 -8.24 11.54
N HIS A 159 6.77 -8.23 12.73
CA HIS A 159 7.86 -7.34 13.11
C HIS A 159 8.92 -8.11 13.91
N ALA A 160 10.12 -7.55 13.94
CA ALA A 160 11.21 -8.05 14.75
C ALA A 160 12.16 -6.91 15.11
N GLY A 161 12.74 -6.99 16.30
CA GLY A 161 13.87 -6.17 16.66
C GLY A 161 15.11 -6.55 15.84
N ILE A 162 15.95 -5.56 15.55
CA ILE A 162 17.25 -5.75 14.91
C ILE A 162 18.29 -5.70 16.03
N LEU A 163 18.98 -6.83 16.23
CA LEU A 163 20.01 -6.96 17.27
C LEU A 163 21.31 -6.30 16.84
N ASP A 164 22.22 -6.08 17.80
CA ASP A 164 23.50 -5.42 17.58
C ASP A 164 24.42 -6.12 16.56
N ASP A 165 24.21 -7.41 16.33
CA ASP A 165 24.92 -8.20 15.29
C ASP A 165 24.21 -8.22 13.94
N GLU A 166 23.21 -7.33 13.74
CA GLU A 166 22.37 -7.25 12.54
C GLU A 166 21.47 -8.48 12.31
N THR A 167 21.36 -9.38 13.30
CA THR A 167 20.38 -10.46 13.25
C THR A 167 19.02 -9.98 13.72
N LEU A 168 17.97 -10.67 13.29
CA LEU A 168 16.62 -10.37 13.76
C LEU A 168 16.30 -11.19 15.02
N GLU A 169 15.61 -10.58 15.94
CA GLU A 169 14.87 -11.29 16.98
C GLU A 169 13.86 -12.25 16.35
N SER A 170 13.29 -13.13 17.17
CA SER A 170 12.21 -14.01 16.71
C SER A 170 11.04 -13.17 16.20
N PRO A 171 10.62 -13.33 14.92
CA PRO A 171 9.50 -12.56 14.37
C PRO A 171 8.21 -12.78 15.16
N THR A 172 7.50 -11.71 15.43
CA THR A 172 6.19 -11.73 16.08
C THR A 172 5.13 -11.13 15.16
N LYS A 173 3.89 -11.61 15.27
CA LYS A 173 2.77 -11.03 14.53
C LYS A 173 2.40 -9.68 15.12
N VAL A 174 2.23 -8.67 14.27
CA VAL A 174 1.74 -7.35 14.70
C VAL A 174 0.30 -7.45 15.25
N PHE A 175 -0.54 -8.26 14.58
CA PHE A 175 -1.93 -8.50 14.98
C PHE A 175 -2.18 -10.02 15.14
N PRO A 176 -1.88 -10.61 16.30
CA PRO A 176 -2.02 -12.06 16.50
C PRO A 176 -3.44 -12.58 16.32
N SER A 177 -4.45 -11.77 16.66
CA SER A 177 -5.87 -12.15 16.61
C SER A 177 -6.55 -11.86 15.28
N ALA A 178 -5.90 -11.14 14.34
CA ALA A 178 -6.52 -10.78 13.08
C ALA A 178 -6.84 -12.01 12.22
N GLN A 179 -8.07 -12.06 11.72
CA GLN A 179 -8.55 -13.11 10.84
C GLN A 179 -8.59 -12.67 9.36
N TYR A 180 -8.05 -11.51 9.06
CA TYR A 180 -7.98 -10.90 7.74
C TYR A 180 -6.53 -10.68 7.28
N ALA A 181 -6.34 -10.44 5.98
CA ALA A 181 -5.02 -10.21 5.42
C ALA A 181 -4.50 -8.81 5.79
N THR A 182 -3.19 -8.73 6.12
CA THR A 182 -2.50 -7.47 6.41
C THR A 182 -1.19 -7.38 5.62
N ALA A 183 -0.80 -6.16 5.19
CA ALA A 183 0.35 -5.93 4.33
C ALA A 183 0.88 -4.50 4.42
N CYS A 184 2.00 -4.22 3.77
CA CYS A 184 2.54 -2.89 3.46
C CYS A 184 2.65 -1.95 4.66
N PRO A 185 3.50 -2.26 5.65
CA PRO A 185 3.66 -1.46 6.85
C PRO A 185 4.44 -0.17 6.60
N PHE A 186 4.07 0.89 7.30
CA PHE A 186 4.83 2.13 7.44
C PHE A 186 4.61 2.73 8.83
N MET A 187 5.68 2.99 9.57
CA MET A 187 5.61 3.65 10.88
C MET A 187 6.01 5.12 10.78
N LEU A 188 5.25 6.00 11.41
CA LEU A 188 5.63 7.40 11.53
C LEU A 188 6.91 7.57 12.36
N THR A 189 7.53 8.73 12.21
CA THR A 189 8.72 9.14 12.96
C THR A 189 8.49 9.22 14.47
N ASP A 190 7.23 9.22 14.91
CA ASP A 190 6.86 9.17 16.33
C ASP A 190 7.13 7.80 17.00
N GLY A 191 7.45 6.76 16.18
CA GLY A 191 7.74 5.41 16.65
C GLY A 191 6.53 4.67 17.23
N SER A 192 5.34 5.25 17.19
CA SER A 192 4.12 4.68 17.76
C SER A 192 2.98 4.49 16.77
N THR A 193 2.87 5.34 15.76
CA THR A 193 1.77 5.30 14.78
C THR A 193 2.16 4.45 13.57
N LEU A 194 1.47 3.33 13.37
CA LEU A 194 1.68 2.40 12.27
C LEU A 194 0.54 2.49 11.26
N TYR A 195 0.86 2.75 9.99
CA TYR A 195 -0.03 2.58 8.85
C TYR A 195 0.23 1.24 8.18
N PHE A 196 -0.82 0.61 7.68
CA PHE A 196 -0.72 -0.66 6.97
C PHE A 196 -1.98 -0.90 6.13
N ALA A 197 -1.91 -1.84 5.19
CA ALA A 197 -3.09 -2.27 4.44
C ALA A 197 -3.72 -3.51 5.07
N ALA A 198 -5.05 -3.59 5.07
CA ALA A 198 -5.80 -4.76 5.52
C ALA A 198 -7.03 -5.03 4.66
N GLN A 199 -7.42 -6.31 4.58
CA GLN A 199 -8.68 -6.76 3.98
C GLN A 199 -9.62 -7.22 5.09
N ASP A 200 -10.10 -6.28 5.90
CA ASP A 200 -11.05 -6.58 6.96
C ASP A 200 -12.48 -6.63 6.38
N PRO A 201 -13.17 -7.76 6.42
CA PRO A 201 -14.50 -7.89 5.83
C PRO A 201 -15.55 -7.01 6.51
N GLU A 202 -15.30 -6.55 7.74
CA GLU A 202 -16.24 -5.73 8.50
C GLU A 202 -16.06 -4.23 8.26
N THR A 203 -14.85 -3.79 7.91
CA THR A 203 -14.49 -2.36 7.90
C THR A 203 -13.78 -1.90 6.64
N SER A 204 -13.40 -2.79 5.70
CA SER A 204 -12.88 -2.42 4.39
C SER A 204 -14.01 -2.15 3.39
N ILE A 205 -13.88 -1.11 2.58
CA ILE A 205 -14.84 -0.77 1.51
C ILE A 205 -14.47 -1.36 0.16
N GLY A 206 -13.20 -1.72 -0.01
CA GLY A 206 -12.65 -2.31 -1.22
C GLY A 206 -12.02 -3.68 -0.97
N GLY A 207 -10.89 -3.91 -1.65
CA GLY A 207 -10.01 -5.02 -1.36
C GLY A 207 -9.16 -4.73 -0.13
N TYR A 208 -7.90 -4.32 -0.35
CA TYR A 208 -7.09 -3.74 0.72
C TYR A 208 -7.48 -2.28 0.95
N ASP A 209 -7.73 -1.93 2.20
CA ASP A 209 -7.86 -0.56 2.69
C ASP A 209 -6.68 -0.20 3.57
N ILE A 210 -6.35 1.08 3.67
CA ILE A 210 -5.32 1.59 4.59
C ILE A 210 -5.93 1.78 5.98
N TYR A 211 -5.22 1.26 6.97
CA TYR A 211 -5.55 1.39 8.39
C TYR A 211 -4.42 2.08 9.14
N MET A 212 -4.77 2.66 10.25
CA MET A 212 -3.84 3.24 11.20
C MET A 212 -4.07 2.61 12.58
N THR A 213 -2.99 2.31 13.28
CA THR A 213 -3.02 1.94 14.69
C THR A 213 -1.93 2.68 15.46
N ARG A 214 -1.97 2.60 16.78
CA ARG A 214 -0.93 3.16 17.65
C ARG A 214 -0.43 2.09 18.61
N ARG A 215 0.84 2.16 18.93
CA ARG A 215 1.45 1.33 19.96
C ARG A 215 1.04 1.84 21.33
N ASP A 216 0.64 0.94 22.22
CA ASP A 216 0.42 1.23 23.63
C ASP A 216 1.78 1.32 24.34
N ASP A 217 2.07 2.47 24.91
CA ASP A 217 3.35 2.74 25.58
C ASP A 217 3.59 1.84 26.83
N SER A 218 2.54 1.24 27.37
CA SER A 218 2.63 0.42 28.59
C SER A 218 2.90 -1.06 28.30
N THR A 219 2.38 -1.57 27.17
CA THR A 219 2.48 -2.98 26.78
C THR A 219 3.41 -3.22 25.58
N GLY A 220 3.61 -2.20 24.75
CA GLY A 220 4.29 -2.31 23.47
C GLY A 220 3.44 -2.92 22.34
N ASP A 221 2.23 -3.38 22.64
CA ASP A 221 1.30 -3.95 21.66
C ASP A 221 0.61 -2.84 20.85
N PHE A 222 0.11 -3.21 19.66
CA PHE A 222 -0.69 -2.29 18.85
C PHE A 222 -2.16 -2.33 19.25
N LEU A 223 -2.77 -1.13 19.34
CA LEU A 223 -4.19 -0.96 19.61
C LEU A 223 -5.04 -1.42 18.43
N GLU A 224 -6.36 -1.46 18.63
CA GLU A 224 -7.33 -1.78 17.58
C GLU A 224 -7.16 -0.82 16.40
N PRO A 225 -7.00 -1.35 15.17
CA PRO A 225 -6.81 -0.51 14.00
C PRO A 225 -8.07 0.27 13.61
N VAL A 226 -7.86 1.46 13.04
CA VAL A 226 -8.92 2.32 12.52
C VAL A 226 -8.71 2.51 11.02
N ASN A 227 -9.76 2.28 10.21
CA ASN A 227 -9.74 2.60 8.80
C ASN A 227 -9.56 4.11 8.59
N VAL A 228 -8.58 4.53 7.76
CA VAL A 228 -8.27 5.96 7.59
C VAL A 228 -9.35 6.70 6.81
N GLY A 229 -10.21 6.00 6.08
CA GLY A 229 -11.33 6.57 5.34
C GLY A 229 -10.95 7.22 4.01
N MET A 230 -11.90 7.97 3.47
CA MET A 230 -11.74 8.67 2.19
C MET A 230 -10.99 10.00 2.35
N PRO A 231 -10.22 10.41 1.33
CA PRO A 231 -10.10 9.83 -0.01
C PRO A 231 -9.02 8.73 -0.14
N TYR A 232 -8.34 8.37 0.92
CA TYR A 232 -7.26 7.37 0.87
C TYR A 232 -7.81 5.99 0.49
N ASN A 233 -8.90 5.56 1.10
CA ASN A 233 -9.56 4.29 0.84
C ASN A 233 -10.69 4.41 -0.18
N SER A 234 -10.85 3.38 -1.00
CA SER A 234 -11.74 3.31 -2.15
C SER A 234 -12.30 1.88 -2.32
N PRO A 235 -13.29 1.65 -3.21
CA PRO A 235 -13.73 0.30 -3.55
C PRO A 235 -12.66 -0.60 -4.20
N TYR A 236 -11.46 -0.09 -4.42
CA TYR A 236 -10.31 -0.79 -5.02
C TYR A 236 -9.30 -1.23 -3.95
N ASN A 237 -8.05 -1.49 -4.35
CA ASN A 237 -6.99 -1.78 -3.37
C ASN A 237 -6.19 -0.52 -3.09
N ASP A 238 -6.18 -0.11 -1.84
CA ASP A 238 -5.38 0.98 -1.31
C ASP A 238 -4.35 0.37 -0.37
N ILE A 239 -3.06 0.35 -0.76
CA ILE A 239 -2.13 -0.64 -0.21
C ILE A 239 -0.96 -0.10 0.60
N LEU A 240 -0.59 1.14 0.43
CA LEU A 240 0.56 1.71 1.16
C LEU A 240 0.34 3.20 1.37
N MET A 241 0.59 3.65 2.59
CA MET A 241 0.66 5.07 2.94
C MET A 241 1.98 5.34 3.64
N ALA A 242 2.62 6.44 3.27
CA ALA A 242 3.81 6.94 3.95
C ALA A 242 3.72 8.46 4.10
N ILE A 243 4.26 8.98 5.19
CA ILE A 243 4.12 10.40 5.56
C ILE A 243 5.47 10.93 6.05
N ASP A 244 5.93 12.00 5.41
CA ASP A 244 7.02 12.84 5.88
C ASP A 244 6.41 14.00 6.69
N THR A 245 6.36 13.82 7.99
CA THR A 245 5.76 14.80 8.92
C THR A 245 6.53 16.10 8.98
N ASP A 246 7.84 16.07 8.76
CA ASP A 246 8.70 17.25 8.86
C ASP A 246 8.52 18.19 7.68
N ASN A 247 8.26 17.63 6.50
CA ASN A 247 8.02 18.41 5.28
C ASN A 247 6.52 18.58 4.96
N GLY A 248 5.63 17.94 5.71
CA GLY A 248 4.19 18.03 5.51
C GLY A 248 3.72 17.39 4.19
N ILE A 249 4.35 16.28 3.79
CA ILE A 249 4.08 15.57 2.53
C ILE A 249 3.70 14.14 2.85
N GLY A 250 2.68 13.64 2.16
CA GLY A 250 2.28 12.25 2.24
C GLY A 250 2.18 11.62 0.85
N TRP A 251 2.28 10.31 0.82
CA TRP A 251 2.09 9.48 -0.37
C TRP A 251 1.18 8.32 -0.02
N TRP A 252 0.31 7.93 -0.96
CA TRP A 252 -0.37 6.65 -0.86
C TRP A 252 -0.48 5.98 -2.21
N ALA A 253 -0.51 4.65 -2.20
CA ALA A 253 -0.58 3.81 -3.39
C ALA A 253 -1.93 3.12 -3.50
N THR A 254 -2.51 3.16 -4.69
CA THR A 254 -3.83 2.62 -4.99
C THR A 254 -3.91 2.08 -6.41
N ASP A 255 -4.75 1.08 -6.66
CA ASP A 255 -5.03 0.62 -8.02
C ASP A 255 -6.35 1.15 -8.62
N ARG A 256 -6.99 2.12 -7.95
CA ARG A 256 -8.29 2.70 -8.36
C ARG A 256 -8.34 3.25 -9.78
N ASN A 257 -7.22 3.67 -10.34
CA ASN A 257 -7.12 4.21 -11.70
C ASN A 257 -6.12 3.43 -12.54
N SER A 258 -5.83 2.19 -12.15
CA SER A 258 -4.89 1.34 -12.88
C SER A 258 -5.52 0.79 -14.15
N LEU A 259 -4.77 0.86 -15.26
CA LEU A 259 -5.20 0.35 -16.56
C LEU A 259 -5.11 -1.19 -16.65
N ASP A 260 -4.31 -1.79 -15.78
CA ASP A 260 -4.08 -3.23 -15.70
C ASP A 260 -3.79 -3.66 -14.25
N SER A 261 -3.81 -4.97 -13.99
CA SER A 261 -3.60 -5.54 -12.67
C SER A 261 -2.16 -5.43 -12.15
N ASP A 262 -1.20 -5.11 -13.02
CA ASP A 262 0.24 -5.05 -12.69
C ASP A 262 0.71 -3.63 -12.41
N SER A 263 -0.11 -2.63 -12.69
CA SER A 263 0.18 -1.24 -12.40
C SER A 263 -0.44 -0.75 -11.10
N ILE A 264 0.13 0.32 -10.56
CA ILE A 264 -0.35 1.01 -9.35
C ILE A 264 -0.07 2.50 -9.49
N THR A 265 -0.98 3.31 -8.98
CA THR A 265 -0.84 4.77 -8.93
C THR A 265 -0.45 5.21 -7.53
N VAL A 266 0.59 6.02 -7.44
CA VAL A 266 1.02 6.68 -6.19
C VAL A 266 0.68 8.15 -6.29
N TYR A 267 -0.13 8.62 -5.37
CA TYR A 267 -0.46 10.04 -5.21
C TYR A 267 0.48 10.68 -4.19
N THR A 268 0.91 11.90 -4.47
CA THR A 268 1.64 12.78 -3.54
C THR A 268 0.72 13.90 -3.09
N TYR A 269 0.57 14.10 -1.78
CA TYR A 269 -0.34 15.09 -1.22
C TYR A 269 0.27 15.90 -0.09
N LEU A 270 -0.31 17.07 0.19
CA LEU A 270 0.05 17.87 1.35
C LEU A 270 -0.70 17.35 2.58
N THR A 271 0.04 17.08 3.65
CA THR A 271 -0.56 16.69 4.92
C THR A 271 -1.04 17.92 5.69
N ASN A 272 -2.17 17.81 6.36
CA ASN A 272 -2.68 18.85 7.25
C ASN A 272 -2.18 18.59 8.68
N ALA A 273 -1.76 19.62 9.39
CA ALA A 273 -1.40 19.53 10.81
C ALA A 273 -2.58 19.05 11.69
N THR A 274 -3.79 19.28 11.23
CA THR A 274 -5.02 18.78 11.84
C THR A 274 -5.95 18.30 10.74
N ARG A 275 -6.50 17.10 10.89
CA ARG A 275 -7.46 16.55 9.97
C ARG A 275 -8.67 17.50 9.82
N ARG A 276 -9.01 17.82 8.58
CA ARG A 276 -10.20 18.60 8.22
C ARG A 276 -11.06 17.75 7.30
N ASN A 277 -12.35 17.73 7.56
CA ASN A 277 -13.29 17.07 6.67
C ASN A 277 -13.92 18.10 5.72
N LEU A 278 -14.21 17.65 4.51
CA LEU A 278 -15.00 18.42 3.55
C LEU A 278 -16.44 18.58 4.08
N ASN A 279 -17.11 19.63 3.60
CA ASN A 279 -18.55 19.75 3.84
C ASN A 279 -19.28 18.66 3.05
N PRO A 280 -20.08 17.78 3.70
CA PRO A 280 -20.83 16.70 3.02
C PRO A 280 -21.83 17.17 1.96
N GLU A 281 -22.28 18.42 2.03
CA GLU A 281 -23.22 19.02 1.06
C GLU A 281 -22.53 19.50 -0.24
N ARG A 282 -21.24 19.28 -0.41
CA ARG A 282 -20.52 19.68 -1.63
C ARG A 282 -20.98 18.87 -2.83
N ASN A 283 -21.18 19.56 -3.96
CA ASN A 283 -21.55 18.92 -5.21
C ASN A 283 -20.42 18.05 -5.82
N ASP A 284 -19.16 18.33 -5.49
CA ASP A 284 -17.95 17.64 -5.94
C ASP A 284 -17.40 16.63 -4.91
N LEU A 285 -18.19 16.28 -3.89
CA LEU A 285 -17.76 15.42 -2.80
C LEU A 285 -17.33 14.01 -3.29
N ALA A 286 -18.11 13.41 -4.19
CA ALA A 286 -17.80 12.11 -4.77
C ALA A 286 -16.52 12.16 -5.62
N ASP A 287 -16.35 13.22 -6.42
CA ASP A 287 -15.14 13.42 -7.23
C ASP A 287 -13.89 13.57 -6.37
N ARG A 288 -13.98 14.28 -5.24
CA ARG A 288 -12.87 14.42 -4.27
C ARG A 288 -12.62 13.12 -3.49
N ALA A 289 -13.65 12.37 -3.15
CA ALA A 289 -13.52 11.07 -2.48
C ALA A 289 -12.86 10.02 -3.37
N PHE A 290 -13.24 10.00 -4.66
CA PHE A 290 -12.66 9.07 -5.65
C PHE A 290 -11.34 9.56 -6.23
N VAL A 291 -11.08 10.87 -6.20
CA VAL A 291 -9.95 11.51 -6.89
C VAL A 291 -10.04 11.25 -8.41
N THR A 292 -11.16 11.67 -9.01
CA THR A 292 -11.37 11.53 -10.47
C THR A 292 -10.30 12.24 -11.28
N ASP A 293 -9.81 13.37 -10.75
CA ASP A 293 -8.64 14.11 -11.21
C ASP A 293 -7.98 14.77 -10.00
N ILE A 294 -6.66 14.88 -9.98
CA ILE A 294 -5.93 15.57 -8.90
C ILE A 294 -6.34 17.04 -8.77
N ALA A 295 -6.70 17.68 -9.89
CA ALA A 295 -7.14 19.07 -9.91
C ALA A 295 -8.41 19.33 -9.07
N VAL A 296 -9.30 18.32 -8.90
CA VAL A 296 -10.50 18.49 -8.05
C VAL A 296 -10.17 18.72 -6.58
N THR A 297 -8.97 18.30 -6.14
CA THR A 297 -8.49 18.48 -4.77
C THR A 297 -7.77 19.82 -4.55
N GLN A 298 -7.49 20.56 -5.63
CA GLN A 298 -6.72 21.80 -5.60
C GLN A 298 -7.66 23.00 -5.52
N ASP A 299 -7.60 23.75 -4.41
CA ASP A 299 -8.39 24.97 -4.29
C ASP A 299 -7.77 26.12 -5.08
N THR A 300 -8.61 27.12 -5.46
CA THR A 300 -8.18 28.34 -6.13
C THR A 300 -7.12 29.06 -5.28
N GLY A 301 -5.89 29.09 -5.75
CA GLY A 301 -4.75 29.73 -5.07
C GLY A 301 -3.63 28.77 -4.66
N THR A 302 -3.83 27.45 -4.78
CA THR A 302 -2.76 26.47 -4.57
C THR A 302 -1.88 26.39 -5.82
N ASP A 303 -0.62 26.85 -5.71
CA ASP A 303 0.37 26.63 -6.76
C ASP A 303 0.97 25.22 -6.63
N ALA A 304 0.16 24.21 -7.02
CA ALA A 304 0.56 22.82 -6.97
C ALA A 304 1.81 22.56 -7.82
N ALA A 305 2.02 23.29 -8.91
CA ALA A 305 3.19 23.16 -9.76
C ALA A 305 4.47 23.61 -9.04
N ALA A 306 4.44 24.77 -8.38
CA ALA A 306 5.59 25.25 -7.60
C ALA A 306 5.90 24.33 -6.40
N ILE A 307 4.86 23.83 -5.71
CA ILE A 307 5.04 22.87 -4.60
C ILE A 307 5.63 21.56 -5.12
N ARG A 308 5.11 21.02 -6.23
CA ARG A 308 5.66 19.81 -6.87
C ARG A 308 7.12 20.00 -7.27
N GLU A 309 7.49 21.15 -7.83
CA GLU A 309 8.88 21.44 -8.17
C GLU A 309 9.76 21.45 -6.93
N GLN A 310 9.31 22.04 -5.82
CA GLN A 310 10.03 22.03 -4.55
C GLN A 310 10.19 20.61 -3.99
N VAL A 311 9.15 19.77 -4.03
CA VAL A 311 9.19 18.37 -3.59
C VAL A 311 10.16 17.58 -4.45
N ASN A 312 10.07 17.71 -5.77
CA ASN A 312 10.96 17.04 -6.71
C ASN A 312 12.40 17.52 -6.59
N ALA A 313 12.63 18.82 -6.38
CA ALA A 313 13.96 19.36 -6.13
C ALA A 313 14.57 18.82 -4.83
N ARG A 314 13.78 18.68 -3.77
CA ARG A 314 14.22 18.05 -2.51
C ARG A 314 14.51 16.56 -2.70
N ALA A 315 13.64 15.82 -3.39
CA ALA A 315 13.86 14.42 -3.72
C ALA A 315 15.11 14.24 -4.60
N ALA A 316 15.31 15.11 -5.59
CA ALA A 316 16.51 15.13 -6.42
C ALA A 316 17.78 15.52 -5.64
N ALA A 317 17.69 16.46 -4.70
CA ALA A 317 18.80 16.79 -3.80
C ALA A 317 19.14 15.60 -2.89
N GLN A 318 18.16 14.89 -2.37
CA GLN A 318 18.37 13.65 -1.59
C GLN A 318 18.93 12.51 -2.46
N THR A 319 18.53 12.42 -3.74
CA THR A 319 19.09 11.45 -4.70
C THR A 319 20.43 11.90 -5.27
N SER A 320 20.70 13.18 -5.40
CA SER A 320 22.02 13.70 -5.81
C SER A 320 23.02 13.64 -4.66
N ASP A 321 22.58 13.83 -3.43
CA ASP A 321 23.37 13.48 -2.23
C ASP A 321 23.71 11.98 -2.19
N THR A 322 22.87 11.10 -2.76
CA THR A 322 23.19 9.67 -2.93
C THR A 322 24.01 9.36 -4.18
N LYS A 323 24.10 10.26 -5.19
CA LYS A 323 24.87 10.00 -6.43
C LYS A 323 26.18 10.74 -6.55
N ASP A 324 26.35 11.94 -5.97
CA ASP A 324 27.55 12.77 -6.17
C ASP A 324 28.26 13.22 -4.87
N THR A 325 27.61 13.05 -3.73
CA THR A 325 28.31 13.03 -2.45
C THR A 325 28.06 11.66 -1.78
N ARG A 326 28.64 10.59 -2.30
CA ARG A 326 29.41 9.77 -1.39
C ARG A 326 30.49 10.68 -0.81
N THR A 327 30.08 11.71 -0.08
CA THR A 327 30.93 12.15 0.99
C THR A 327 31.16 10.88 1.78
N THR A 328 32.39 10.54 1.94
CA THR A 328 32.94 9.54 2.84
C THR A 328 32.37 9.67 4.28
N ASP A 329 31.37 10.47 4.50
CA ASP A 329 30.82 10.90 5.78
C ASP A 329 29.48 10.27 6.14
N THR A 330 28.58 9.96 5.19
CA THR A 330 27.26 9.36 5.51
C THR A 330 27.35 7.84 5.63
N LEU A 331 26.83 7.30 6.72
CA LEU A 331 26.80 5.86 6.96
C LEU A 331 25.69 5.21 6.10
N PRO A 332 25.88 3.99 5.58
CA PRO A 332 24.88 3.27 4.80
C PRO A 332 23.67 2.84 5.65
N TYR A 333 23.78 2.88 6.96
CA TYR A 333 22.74 2.62 7.95
C TYR A 333 23.12 3.30 9.27
N PRO A 334 22.13 3.58 10.14
CA PRO A 334 22.37 4.16 11.44
C PRO A 334 23.24 3.25 12.32
N PHE A 335 24.28 3.78 12.91
CA PHE A 335 25.17 3.05 13.81
C PHE A 335 24.85 3.40 15.25
N SER A 336 24.33 2.45 16.02
CA SER A 336 23.97 2.68 17.42
C SER A 336 25.03 2.14 18.39
N ILE A 337 25.30 2.91 19.43
CA ILE A 337 26.12 2.52 20.57
C ILE A 337 25.21 2.53 21.81
N GLU A 338 25.17 1.42 22.54
CA GLU A 338 24.30 1.23 23.69
C GLU A 338 24.44 2.37 24.71
N GLY A 339 23.32 2.98 25.10
CA GLY A 339 23.27 4.11 26.04
C GLY A 339 23.70 5.46 25.47
N ARG A 340 23.92 5.61 24.17
CA ARG A 340 24.28 6.85 23.48
C ARG A 340 23.43 7.10 22.24
N ALA A 341 23.64 8.28 21.62
CA ALA A 341 22.96 8.68 20.38
C ALA A 341 23.27 7.72 19.22
N VAL A 342 22.35 7.67 18.25
CA VAL A 342 22.55 6.98 16.98
C VAL A 342 23.35 7.87 16.06
N TYR A 343 24.34 7.31 15.39
CA TYR A 343 25.26 7.98 14.48
C TYR A 343 24.83 7.74 13.04
N TYR A 344 24.63 8.79 12.28
CA TYR A 344 24.22 8.74 10.86
C TYR A 344 25.35 9.09 9.90
N ARG A 345 26.42 9.73 10.44
CA ARG A 345 27.59 10.21 9.69
C ARG A 345 28.87 9.85 10.41
N LEU A 346 29.97 9.76 9.65
CA LEU A 346 31.30 9.62 10.25
C LEU A 346 31.64 10.81 11.15
N SER A 347 31.20 12.01 10.78
CA SER A 347 31.36 13.23 11.58
C SER A 347 30.61 13.20 12.93
N ASP A 348 29.61 12.34 13.10
CA ASP A 348 28.88 12.21 14.37
C ASP A 348 29.76 11.55 15.46
N PHE A 349 30.76 10.76 15.07
CA PHE A 349 31.72 10.18 16.03
C PHE A 349 32.65 11.25 16.57
N ARG A 350 32.81 11.30 17.90
CA ARG A 350 33.68 12.24 18.59
C ARG A 350 35.16 11.86 18.46
N SER A 351 35.41 10.56 18.56
CA SER A 351 36.76 10.00 18.47
C SER A 351 37.26 9.95 17.01
N THR A 352 38.45 10.47 16.74
CA THR A 352 39.09 10.35 15.43
C THR A 352 39.39 8.88 15.10
N GLU A 353 39.80 8.10 16.12
CA GLU A 353 40.05 6.67 15.97
C GLU A 353 38.77 5.91 15.63
N ALA A 354 37.63 6.25 16.25
CA ALA A 354 36.34 5.65 15.93
C ALA A 354 35.94 5.93 14.46
N ARG A 355 36.17 7.15 13.98
CA ARG A 355 35.93 7.52 12.56
C ARG A 355 36.77 6.72 11.58
N GLU A 356 38.03 6.53 11.87
CA GLU A 356 38.96 5.73 11.04
C GLU A 356 38.55 4.25 11.02
N LEU A 357 38.23 3.69 12.19
CA LEU A 357 37.77 2.31 12.31
C LEU A 357 36.41 2.10 11.63
N MET A 358 35.50 3.07 11.72
CA MET A 358 34.24 3.04 11.02
C MET A 358 34.41 3.09 9.51
N SER A 359 35.36 3.89 9.01
CA SER A 359 35.72 3.90 7.58
C SER A 359 36.21 2.53 7.10
N GLN A 360 37.06 1.85 7.89
CA GLN A 360 37.51 0.50 7.59
C GLN A 360 36.34 -0.53 7.66
N TYR A 361 35.48 -0.38 8.63
CA TYR A 361 34.25 -1.19 8.74
C TYR A 361 33.38 -1.05 7.50
N LEU A 362 33.11 0.18 7.05
CA LEU A 362 32.31 0.45 5.85
C LEU A 362 32.95 -0.11 4.58
N GLN A 363 34.25 -0.03 4.44
CA GLN A 363 34.96 -0.62 3.30
C GLN A 363 34.73 -2.15 3.27
N GLN A 364 34.90 -2.80 4.41
CA GLN A 364 34.72 -4.26 4.53
C GLN A 364 33.26 -4.66 4.33
N TYR A 365 32.31 -3.86 4.85
CA TYR A 365 30.89 -4.05 4.68
C TYR A 365 30.47 -3.98 3.21
N ASN A 366 30.92 -2.95 2.48
CA ASN A 366 30.63 -2.79 1.06
C ASN A 366 31.18 -3.97 0.21
N LEU A 367 32.33 -4.49 0.58
CA LEU A 367 32.92 -5.66 -0.07
C LEU A 367 32.10 -6.92 0.20
N ASP A 368 31.67 -7.16 1.44
CA ASP A 368 30.79 -8.26 1.81
C ASP A 368 29.46 -8.19 1.06
N GLN A 369 28.82 -7.01 0.98
CA GLN A 369 27.60 -6.80 0.21
C GLN A 369 27.79 -7.09 -1.29
N ALA A 370 28.94 -6.74 -1.86
CA ALA A 370 29.26 -7.07 -3.26
C ALA A 370 29.36 -8.58 -3.47
N TYR A 371 30.02 -9.30 -2.57
CA TYR A 371 30.13 -10.76 -2.62
C TYR A 371 28.78 -11.44 -2.49
N ARG A 372 27.92 -10.99 -1.57
CA ARG A 372 26.55 -11.54 -1.39
C ARG A 372 25.70 -11.35 -2.64
N ARG A 373 25.72 -10.16 -3.26
CA ARG A 373 25.00 -9.91 -4.53
C ARG A 373 25.52 -10.78 -5.69
N GLN A 374 26.83 -11.03 -5.76
CA GLN A 374 27.40 -11.91 -6.77
C GLN A 374 27.03 -13.37 -6.50
N LEU A 375 27.09 -13.80 -5.25
CA LEU A 375 26.73 -15.14 -4.81
C LEU A 375 25.28 -15.46 -5.15
N GLU A 376 24.36 -14.52 -4.92
CA GLU A 376 22.93 -14.70 -5.25
C GLU A 376 22.72 -14.90 -6.77
N ARG A 377 23.35 -14.06 -7.58
CA ARG A 377 23.29 -14.21 -9.05
C ARG A 377 23.82 -15.56 -9.53
N LEU A 378 24.90 -16.03 -8.94
CA LEU A 378 25.48 -17.33 -9.31
C LEU A 378 24.61 -18.51 -8.85
N ARG A 379 23.98 -18.41 -7.69
CA ARG A 379 23.02 -19.43 -7.19
C ARG A 379 21.80 -19.55 -8.10
N ILE A 380 21.27 -18.44 -8.59
CA ILE A 380 20.20 -18.44 -9.60
C ILE A 380 20.65 -19.13 -10.88
N ARG A 381 21.85 -18.82 -11.38
CA ARG A 381 22.42 -19.48 -12.57
C ARG A 381 22.58 -20.99 -12.34
N TYR A 382 23.11 -21.39 -11.20
CA TYR A 382 23.27 -22.79 -10.83
C TYR A 382 21.94 -23.53 -10.77
N ALA A 383 20.90 -22.93 -10.16
CA ALA A 383 19.56 -23.49 -10.09
C ALA A 383 18.91 -23.65 -11.49
N ASN A 384 19.29 -22.80 -12.45
CA ASN A 384 18.85 -22.86 -13.86
C ASN A 384 19.71 -23.83 -14.71
N GLY A 385 20.57 -24.65 -14.07
CA GLY A 385 21.32 -25.72 -14.73
C GLY A 385 22.76 -25.36 -15.13
N ASP A 386 23.24 -24.15 -14.84
CA ASP A 386 24.64 -23.76 -15.08
C ASP A 386 25.55 -24.23 -13.94
N HIS A 387 25.93 -25.51 -13.97
CA HIS A 387 26.74 -26.11 -12.93
C HIS A 387 28.23 -25.70 -12.96
N ILE A 388 28.68 -24.99 -14.01
CA ILE A 388 30.05 -24.52 -14.15
C ILE A 388 30.40 -23.53 -13.03
N VAL A 389 29.42 -22.74 -12.56
CA VAL A 389 29.60 -21.73 -11.52
C VAL A 389 29.78 -22.27 -10.10
N ALA A 390 29.71 -23.59 -9.90
CA ALA A 390 29.76 -24.20 -8.56
C ALA A 390 31.06 -23.91 -7.79
N ALA A 391 32.19 -23.78 -8.50
CA ALA A 391 33.48 -23.45 -7.89
C ALA A 391 33.51 -21.98 -7.44
N GLU A 392 32.96 -21.08 -8.23
CA GLU A 392 32.86 -19.64 -7.92
C GLU A 392 31.91 -19.39 -6.74
N ILE A 393 30.76 -20.09 -6.67
CA ILE A 393 29.84 -20.09 -5.52
C ILE A 393 30.60 -20.42 -4.24
N ARG A 394 31.35 -21.54 -4.21
CA ARG A 394 32.13 -21.95 -3.03
C ARG A 394 33.20 -20.93 -2.63
N ALA A 395 33.86 -20.31 -3.60
CA ALA A 395 34.86 -19.29 -3.33
C ALA A 395 34.24 -18.04 -2.67
N LEU A 396 33.08 -17.60 -3.18
CA LEU A 396 32.33 -16.46 -2.62
C LEU A 396 31.74 -16.79 -1.24
N GLU A 397 31.19 -17.99 -1.03
CA GLU A 397 30.72 -18.43 0.28
C GLU A 397 31.84 -18.38 1.32
N ASN A 398 33.02 -18.84 0.97
CA ASN A 398 34.20 -18.74 1.84
C ASN A 398 34.61 -17.29 2.13
N SER A 399 34.46 -16.38 1.14
CA SER A 399 34.76 -14.97 1.32
C SER A 399 33.78 -14.30 2.26
N VAL A 400 32.47 -14.55 2.10
CA VAL A 400 31.40 -14.09 2.99
C VAL A 400 31.61 -14.64 4.41
N ALA A 401 31.92 -15.92 4.55
CA ALA A 401 32.18 -16.52 5.86
C ALA A 401 33.36 -15.88 6.60
N LYS A 402 34.41 -15.45 5.89
CA LYS A 402 35.56 -14.75 6.46
C LYS A 402 35.26 -13.27 6.79
N ALA A 403 34.32 -12.66 6.08
CA ALA A 403 33.97 -11.25 6.30
C ALA A 403 33.25 -11.04 7.65
N ALA A 404 32.36 -11.94 8.04
CA ALA A 404 31.53 -11.78 9.25
C ALA A 404 32.33 -11.57 10.54
N PRO A 405 33.35 -12.38 10.90
CA PRO A 405 34.15 -12.14 12.10
C PRO A 405 34.98 -10.84 12.01
N THR A 406 35.40 -10.43 10.81
CA THR A 406 36.14 -9.20 10.60
C THR A 406 35.23 -7.98 10.84
N LEU A 407 34.02 -7.99 10.30
CA LEU A 407 33.01 -6.95 10.52
C LEU A 407 32.67 -6.81 12.01
N ARG A 408 32.42 -7.93 12.70
CA ARG A 408 32.17 -7.94 14.14
C ARG A 408 33.33 -7.34 14.94
N ARG A 409 34.56 -7.69 14.62
CA ARG A 409 35.75 -7.15 15.28
C ARG A 409 35.87 -5.64 15.08
N LEU A 410 35.69 -5.16 13.83
CA LEU A 410 35.77 -3.74 13.51
C LEU A 410 34.63 -2.96 14.20
N ARG A 411 33.40 -3.46 14.19
CA ARG A 411 32.27 -2.87 14.89
C ARG A 411 32.57 -2.68 16.40
N ASN A 412 33.04 -3.73 17.05
CA ASN A 412 33.40 -3.68 18.48
C ASN A 412 34.59 -2.75 18.74
N ALA A 413 35.49 -2.58 17.79
CA ALA A 413 36.59 -1.64 17.88
C ALA A 413 36.09 -0.19 17.78
N VAL A 414 35.17 0.11 16.85
CA VAL A 414 34.51 1.42 16.75
C VAL A 414 33.82 1.80 18.05
N ILE A 415 33.00 0.88 18.60
CA ILE A 415 32.30 1.12 19.86
C ILE A 415 33.28 1.45 20.98
N ARG A 416 34.35 0.68 21.12
CA ARG A 416 35.37 0.94 22.17
C ARG A 416 36.06 2.26 21.98
N ALA A 417 36.47 2.60 20.76
CA ALA A 417 37.16 3.85 20.46
C ALA A 417 36.28 5.09 20.64
N GLU A 418 34.96 4.94 20.54
CA GLU A 418 34.01 6.04 20.77
C GLU A 418 33.63 6.21 22.23
N LEU A 419 33.71 5.12 23.04
CA LEU A 419 33.39 5.15 24.46
C LEU A 419 34.55 5.64 25.36
N HIS A 420 35.77 5.56 24.87
CA HIS A 420 36.99 6.02 25.56
C HIS A 420 37.52 7.32 24.96
#